data_a01893db726dbf19bcfb2df389230f4a
#
_entry.id   a01893db726dbf19bcfb2df389230f4a
#
_cell.length_a   1.000
_cell.length_b   1.000
_cell.length_c   1.000
_cell.angle_alpha   90.00
_cell.angle_beta   90.00
_cell.angle_gamma   90.00
#
_symmetry.space_group_name_H-M   'P 1'
#
loop_
_entity.id
_entity.type
_entity.pdbx_description
1 polymer ?
#
loop_
_entity_poly.entity_id
_entity_poly.type
_entity_poly.pdbx_seq_one_letter_code
_entity_poly.pdbx_strand_id
1 'polypeptide(L)'
;DGRIEPDRGDLKYRGYSIVDLVAGTHGEDRVGYEEVSYLLLSGKLPTVAQLADFEARIGSRRQLPEGYLDIFPRTTYAHSIMNVLQRATLLLYAFDRDPDDASPEHEIDVALSLLGRWPRVASVAHQAYVAATDGVRLRVPPAREGYTMAETVLDVLRGDEGFSREEAMMLDVMLMLHAEHGGGNNSSFTCRVLSSSGTDAYSAYAAAIGSLKGPRHGGANYKAG
;
A
#
# COMPACT_ATOMS: atom_id res chain seq x y z
N ASP A 1 12.67 -14.88 38.17
CA ASP A 1 12.18 -16.20 37.73
C ASP A 1 12.26 -16.46 36.22
N GLY A 2 12.45 -15.44 35.37
CA GLY A 2 12.53 -15.58 33.90
C GLY A 2 11.25 -16.09 33.23
N ARG A 3 10.12 -16.05 33.91
CA ARG A 3 8.82 -16.36 33.28
C ARG A 3 8.43 -15.21 32.37
N ILE A 4 8.17 -15.55 31.08
CA ILE A 4 7.56 -14.64 30.13
C ILE A 4 6.07 -14.69 30.43
N GLU A 5 5.51 -13.60 30.94
CA GLU A 5 4.06 -13.45 31.08
C GLU A 5 3.52 -12.70 29.87
N PRO A 6 2.33 -13.10 29.35
CA PRO A 6 1.69 -12.35 28.28
C PRO A 6 1.35 -10.94 28.77
N ASP A 7 1.80 -9.93 28.06
CA ASP A 7 1.44 -8.54 28.30
C ASP A 7 0.47 -8.03 27.24
N ARG A 8 -0.24 -6.95 27.56
CA ARG A 8 -1.17 -6.32 26.60
C ARG A 8 -0.36 -5.72 25.46
N GLY A 9 -0.76 -6.01 24.23
CA GLY A 9 -0.18 -5.38 23.05
C GLY A 9 -0.35 -3.86 23.08
N ASP A 10 0.73 -3.12 22.82
CA ASP A 10 0.74 -1.64 22.79
C ASP A 10 1.43 -1.19 21.50
N LEU A 11 0.67 -1.15 20.40
CA LEU A 11 1.17 -0.68 19.11
C LEU A 11 1.07 0.85 19.04
N LYS A 12 2.20 1.49 18.76
CA LYS A 12 2.30 2.94 18.62
C LYS A 12 2.91 3.33 17.28
N TYR A 13 2.31 4.31 16.63
CA TYR A 13 2.82 4.96 15.44
C TYR A 13 3.43 6.31 15.81
N ARG A 14 4.75 6.45 15.70
CA ARG A 14 5.47 7.68 16.09
C ARG A 14 5.11 8.19 17.50
N GLY A 15 4.81 7.28 18.43
CA GLY A 15 4.45 7.58 19.82
C GLY A 15 2.95 7.70 20.09
N TYR A 16 2.10 7.74 19.09
CA TYR A 16 0.63 7.74 19.22
C TYR A 16 0.10 6.29 19.26
N SER A 17 -0.81 6.01 20.21
CA SER A 17 -1.48 4.71 20.28
C SER A 17 -2.33 4.48 19.03
N ILE A 18 -2.24 3.31 18.41
CA ILE A 18 -3.09 2.97 17.27
C ILE A 18 -4.57 2.95 17.65
N VAL A 19 -4.89 2.60 18.90
CA VAL A 19 -6.27 2.63 19.41
C VAL A 19 -6.80 4.04 19.42
N ASP A 20 -5.99 5.02 19.85
CA ASP A 20 -6.40 6.43 19.90
C ASP A 20 -6.53 7.02 18.49
N LEU A 21 -5.63 6.65 17.58
CA LEU A 21 -5.71 7.09 16.17
C LEU A 21 -7.00 6.60 15.51
N VAL A 22 -7.33 5.31 15.66
CA VAL A 22 -8.57 4.73 15.11
C VAL A 22 -9.80 5.34 15.80
N ALA A 23 -9.79 5.48 17.13
CA ALA A 23 -10.92 6.05 17.85
C ALA A 23 -11.17 7.51 17.47
N GLY A 24 -10.10 8.30 17.26
CA GLY A 24 -10.20 9.70 16.86
C GLY A 24 -10.85 9.86 15.48
N THR A 25 -10.36 9.14 14.48
CA THR A 25 -10.90 9.23 13.12
C THR A 25 -12.32 8.65 13.01
N HIS A 26 -12.54 7.49 13.64
CA HIS A 26 -13.86 6.84 13.64
C HIS A 26 -14.91 7.65 14.43
N GLY A 27 -14.52 8.26 15.56
CA GLY A 27 -15.40 9.14 16.35
C GLY A 27 -15.82 10.41 15.61
N GLU A 28 -15.03 10.87 14.64
CA GLU A 28 -15.33 11.99 13.75
C GLU A 28 -16.01 11.57 12.43
N ASP A 29 -16.36 10.29 12.28
CA ASP A 29 -16.96 9.71 11.07
C ASP A 29 -16.14 9.99 9.80
N ARG A 30 -14.81 9.89 9.88
CA ARG A 30 -13.87 10.13 8.78
C ARG A 30 -12.87 8.99 8.64
N VAL A 31 -12.30 8.87 7.44
CA VAL A 31 -11.18 7.96 7.14
C VAL A 31 -9.89 8.42 7.84
N GLY A 32 -8.99 7.49 8.11
CA GLY A 32 -7.79 7.76 8.88
C GLY A 32 -6.49 7.27 8.25
N TYR A 33 -6.54 6.47 7.21
CA TYR A 33 -5.34 5.89 6.64
C TYR A 33 -4.38 6.94 6.04
N GLU A 34 -4.91 7.96 5.38
CA GLU A 34 -4.11 9.06 4.84
C GLU A 34 -3.43 9.86 5.95
N GLU A 35 -4.12 10.10 7.07
CA GLU A 35 -3.54 10.76 8.25
C GLU A 35 -2.43 9.93 8.88
N VAL A 36 -2.65 8.62 9.03
CA VAL A 36 -1.63 7.68 9.52
C VAL A 36 -0.43 7.63 8.58
N SER A 37 -0.66 7.62 7.27
CA SER A 37 0.41 7.66 6.26
C SER A 37 1.24 8.94 6.40
N TYR A 38 0.59 10.09 6.55
CA TYR A 38 1.27 11.35 6.82
C TYR A 38 2.09 11.28 8.11
N LEU A 39 1.51 10.79 9.20
CA LEU A 39 2.17 10.64 10.49
C LEU A 39 3.45 9.78 10.37
N LEU A 40 3.36 8.64 9.69
CA LEU A 40 4.50 7.74 9.53
C LEU A 40 5.63 8.37 8.69
N LEU A 41 5.30 9.12 7.65
CA LEU A 41 6.26 9.79 6.77
C LEU A 41 6.87 11.04 7.44
N SER A 42 6.05 11.91 8.05
CA SER A 42 6.48 13.20 8.58
C SER A 42 6.93 13.16 10.04
N GLY A 43 6.56 12.10 10.79
CA GLY A 43 6.85 11.94 12.22
C GLY A 43 5.91 12.66 13.17
N LYS A 44 4.89 13.36 12.67
CA LYS A 44 3.89 14.12 13.45
C LYS A 44 2.52 14.11 12.78
N LEU A 45 1.46 14.29 13.57
CA LEU A 45 0.11 14.42 13.01
C LEU A 45 0.00 15.72 12.17
N PRO A 46 -0.76 15.66 11.06
CA PRO A 46 -1.00 16.82 10.23
C PRO A 46 -1.98 17.81 10.91
N THR A 47 -1.85 19.08 10.56
CA THR A 47 -2.98 20.00 10.66
C THR A 47 -4.00 19.70 9.56
N VAL A 48 -5.23 20.22 9.70
CA VAL A 48 -6.27 20.04 8.66
C VAL A 48 -5.80 20.48 7.28
N ALA A 49 -5.08 21.61 7.19
CA ALA A 49 -4.55 22.09 5.92
C ALA A 49 -3.45 21.18 5.35
N GLN A 50 -2.58 20.63 6.21
CA GLN A 50 -1.53 19.71 5.80
C GLN A 50 -2.10 18.37 5.34
N LEU A 51 -3.14 17.86 6.01
CA LEU A 51 -3.83 16.64 5.60
C LEU A 51 -4.46 16.83 4.22
N ALA A 52 -5.21 17.92 4.02
CA ALA A 52 -5.84 18.22 2.74
C ALA A 52 -4.82 18.36 1.58
N ASP A 53 -3.67 19.02 1.82
CA ASP A 53 -2.58 19.09 0.82
C ASP A 53 -2.01 17.70 0.51
N PHE A 54 -1.77 16.89 1.55
CA PHE A 54 -1.26 15.53 1.39
C PHE A 54 -2.22 14.64 0.61
N GLU A 55 -3.51 14.66 0.96
CA GLU A 55 -4.55 13.92 0.24
C GLU A 55 -4.64 14.34 -1.23
N ALA A 56 -4.58 15.65 -1.51
CA ALA A 56 -4.55 16.16 -2.88
C ALA A 56 -3.31 15.66 -3.65
N ARG A 57 -2.15 15.67 -3.01
CA ARG A 57 -0.88 15.22 -3.62
C ARG A 57 -0.90 13.72 -3.93
N ILE A 58 -1.36 12.86 -3.03
CA ILE A 58 -1.45 11.42 -3.30
C ILE A 58 -2.62 11.11 -4.24
N GLY A 59 -3.74 11.83 -4.11
CA GLY A 59 -4.91 11.69 -4.98
C GLY A 59 -4.59 11.99 -6.44
N SER A 60 -3.86 13.06 -6.73
CA SER A 60 -3.41 13.40 -8.10
C SER A 60 -2.51 12.33 -8.73
N ARG A 61 -1.94 11.44 -7.93
CA ARG A 61 -1.08 10.32 -8.37
C ARG A 61 -1.81 8.97 -8.46
N ARG A 62 -3.13 8.93 -8.27
CA ARG A 62 -3.92 7.68 -8.32
C ARG A 62 -3.89 7.01 -9.68
N GLN A 63 -3.84 7.79 -10.74
CA GLN A 63 -3.83 7.23 -12.10
C GLN A 63 -2.55 6.44 -12.35
N LEU A 64 -2.72 5.24 -12.92
CA LEU A 64 -1.58 4.47 -13.42
C LEU A 64 -1.00 5.16 -14.65
N PRO A 65 0.32 5.03 -14.88
CA PRO A 65 0.97 5.61 -16.05
C PRO A 65 0.33 5.15 -17.36
N GLU A 66 0.35 6.00 -18.37
CA GLU A 66 -0.06 5.63 -19.72
C GLU A 66 0.76 4.44 -20.22
N GLY A 67 0.10 3.46 -20.84
CA GLY A 67 0.73 2.22 -21.31
C GLY A 67 1.00 1.16 -20.23
N TYR A 68 0.86 1.48 -18.94
CA TYR A 68 1.06 0.49 -17.88
C TYR A 68 0.16 -0.73 -18.03
N LEU A 69 -1.12 -0.50 -18.28
CA LEU A 69 -2.12 -1.56 -18.47
C LEU A 69 -1.97 -2.31 -19.80
N ASP A 70 -1.25 -1.76 -20.76
CA ASP A 70 -0.95 -2.45 -22.02
C ASP A 70 0.15 -3.50 -21.87
N ILE A 71 1.06 -3.29 -20.92
CA ILE A 71 2.24 -4.14 -20.69
C ILE A 71 1.96 -5.14 -19.58
N PHE A 72 1.49 -4.67 -18.42
CA PHE A 72 1.45 -5.48 -17.20
C PHE A 72 0.61 -6.76 -17.33
N PRO A 73 -0.64 -6.75 -17.85
CA PRO A 73 -1.45 -7.97 -17.94
C PRO A 73 -0.84 -9.04 -18.85
N ARG A 74 -0.11 -8.64 -19.89
CA ARG A 74 0.55 -9.56 -20.84
C ARG A 74 1.69 -10.35 -20.21
N THR A 75 2.23 -9.87 -19.10
CA THR A 75 3.31 -10.53 -18.35
C THR A 75 2.80 -11.36 -17.18
N THR A 76 1.47 -11.45 -16.99
CA THR A 76 0.89 -12.13 -15.84
C THR A 76 0.75 -13.62 -16.11
N TYR A 77 1.47 -14.42 -15.33
CA TYR A 77 1.33 -15.86 -15.26
C TYR A 77 0.87 -16.26 -13.86
N ALA A 78 -0.16 -17.09 -13.78
CA ALA A 78 -0.95 -17.32 -12.58
C ALA A 78 -0.34 -18.37 -11.63
N HIS A 79 0.88 -18.17 -11.15
CA HIS A 79 1.46 -19.06 -10.13
C HIS A 79 1.37 -18.53 -8.71
N SER A 80 1.39 -17.20 -8.54
CA SER A 80 1.33 -16.57 -7.22
C SER A 80 0.96 -15.10 -7.36
N ILE A 81 -0.12 -14.69 -6.69
CA ILE A 81 -0.53 -13.30 -6.65
C ILE A 81 0.56 -12.37 -6.12
N MET A 82 1.37 -12.81 -5.17
CA MET A 82 2.46 -12.02 -4.62
C MET A 82 3.57 -11.76 -5.65
N ASN A 83 3.84 -12.71 -6.56
CA ASN A 83 4.76 -12.46 -7.67
C ASN A 83 4.14 -11.52 -8.72
N VAL A 84 2.84 -11.58 -8.92
CA VAL A 84 2.14 -10.62 -9.79
C VAL A 84 2.27 -9.21 -9.22
N LEU A 85 2.02 -9.05 -7.92
CA LEU A 85 2.15 -7.76 -7.21
C LEU A 85 3.60 -7.23 -7.23
N GLN A 86 4.58 -8.11 -6.99
CA GLN A 86 5.99 -7.75 -7.04
C GLN A 86 6.39 -7.17 -8.42
N ARG A 87 5.96 -7.82 -9.51
CA ARG A 87 6.22 -7.35 -10.88
C ARG A 87 5.45 -6.09 -11.20
N ALA A 88 4.21 -5.98 -10.72
CA ALA A 88 3.40 -4.78 -10.86
C ALA A 88 4.10 -3.55 -10.27
N THR A 89 4.71 -3.72 -9.09
CA THR A 89 5.46 -2.65 -8.42
C THR A 89 6.74 -2.32 -9.16
N LEU A 90 7.54 -3.32 -9.53
CA LEU A 90 8.81 -3.11 -10.24
C LEU A 90 8.60 -2.48 -11.62
N LEU A 91 7.50 -2.78 -12.30
CA LEU A 91 7.20 -2.20 -13.60
C LEU A 91 7.05 -0.67 -13.55
N LEU A 92 6.69 -0.10 -12.41
CA LEU A 92 6.59 1.37 -12.26
C LEU A 92 7.92 2.08 -12.49
N TYR A 93 9.06 1.41 -12.26
CA TYR A 93 10.40 1.90 -12.59
C TYR A 93 10.49 2.40 -14.04
N ALA A 94 9.91 1.65 -14.99
CA ALA A 94 9.95 1.98 -16.41
C ALA A 94 9.14 3.23 -16.80
N PHE A 95 8.33 3.74 -15.88
CA PHE A 95 7.48 4.91 -16.07
C PHE A 95 7.94 6.12 -15.23
N ASP A 96 9.00 5.97 -14.49
CA ASP A 96 9.69 7.08 -13.85
C ASP A 96 10.67 7.73 -14.84
N ARG A 97 10.80 9.04 -14.75
CA ARG A 97 11.66 9.81 -15.67
C ARG A 97 13.14 9.66 -15.31
N ASP A 98 13.43 9.54 -14.03
CA ASP A 98 14.77 9.45 -13.49
C ASP A 98 14.81 8.50 -12.27
N PRO A 99 14.49 7.22 -12.46
CA PRO A 99 14.21 6.30 -11.37
C PRO A 99 15.41 6.02 -10.46
N ASP A 100 16.62 6.32 -10.92
CA ASP A 100 17.89 6.14 -10.21
C ASP A 100 18.38 7.43 -9.51
N ASP A 101 17.60 8.52 -9.55
CA ASP A 101 17.90 9.72 -8.79
C ASP A 101 17.65 9.47 -7.29
N ALA A 102 18.74 9.40 -6.52
CA ALA A 102 18.72 9.20 -5.07
C ALA A 102 18.69 10.52 -4.28
N SER A 103 18.32 11.65 -4.91
CA SER A 103 18.12 12.89 -4.18
C SER A 103 16.95 12.78 -3.20
N PRO A 104 17.02 13.43 -2.02
CA PRO A 104 15.92 13.38 -1.05
C PRO A 104 14.58 13.89 -1.63
N GLU A 105 14.63 14.86 -2.52
CA GLU A 105 13.47 15.44 -3.19
C GLU A 105 12.81 14.42 -4.10
N HIS A 106 13.58 13.67 -4.89
CA HIS A 106 13.07 12.62 -5.76
C HIS A 106 12.54 11.44 -4.96
N GLU A 107 13.25 10.99 -3.95
CA GLU A 107 12.81 9.90 -3.05
C GLU A 107 11.45 10.20 -2.39
N ILE A 108 11.22 11.44 -1.97
CA ILE A 108 9.92 11.87 -1.45
C ILE A 108 8.84 11.81 -2.55
N ASP A 109 9.14 12.25 -3.77
CA ASP A 109 8.17 12.20 -4.87
C ASP A 109 7.83 10.77 -5.27
N VAL A 110 8.81 9.88 -5.31
CA VAL A 110 8.62 8.43 -5.53
C VAL A 110 7.77 7.82 -4.41
N ALA A 111 8.04 8.15 -3.15
CA ALA A 111 7.24 7.66 -2.03
C ALA A 111 5.77 8.10 -2.14
N LEU A 112 5.50 9.35 -2.45
CA LEU A 112 4.14 9.87 -2.69
C LEU A 112 3.50 9.24 -3.92
N SER A 113 4.27 9.02 -4.99
CA SER A 113 3.81 8.34 -6.20
C SER A 113 3.43 6.88 -5.94
N LEU A 114 4.26 6.15 -5.21
CA LEU A 114 3.96 4.77 -4.81
C LEU A 114 2.73 4.73 -3.92
N LEU A 115 2.67 5.56 -2.88
CA LEU A 115 1.53 5.62 -1.98
C LEU A 115 0.23 5.96 -2.74
N GLY A 116 0.26 6.95 -3.62
CA GLY A 116 -0.89 7.33 -4.44
C GLY A 116 -1.35 6.24 -5.39
N ARG A 117 -0.44 5.55 -6.08
CA ARG A 117 -0.74 4.49 -7.05
C ARG A 117 -1.02 3.13 -6.43
N TRP A 118 -0.55 2.90 -5.20
CA TRP A 118 -0.57 1.58 -4.56
C TRP A 118 -1.94 0.89 -4.56
N PRO A 119 -3.07 1.57 -4.22
CA PRO A 119 -4.37 0.93 -4.20
C PRO A 119 -4.75 0.37 -5.57
N ARG A 120 -4.39 1.07 -6.64
CA ARG A 120 -4.65 0.60 -8.01
C ARG A 120 -3.68 -0.49 -8.44
N VAL A 121 -2.40 -0.36 -8.10
CA VAL A 121 -1.37 -1.39 -8.40
C VAL A 121 -1.76 -2.71 -7.76
N ALA A 122 -2.13 -2.71 -6.47
CA ALA A 122 -2.52 -3.92 -5.75
C ALA A 122 -3.80 -4.53 -6.31
N SER A 123 -4.82 -3.71 -6.55
CA SER A 123 -6.11 -4.18 -7.06
C SER A 123 -6.02 -4.67 -8.51
N VAL A 124 -5.23 -3.99 -9.36
CA VAL A 124 -4.96 -4.43 -10.73
C VAL A 124 -4.15 -5.72 -10.76
N ALA A 125 -3.19 -5.88 -9.85
CA ALA A 125 -2.43 -7.13 -9.71
C ALA A 125 -3.35 -8.30 -9.34
N HIS A 126 -4.32 -8.08 -8.43
CA HIS A 126 -5.34 -9.06 -8.09
C HIS A 126 -6.23 -9.38 -9.29
N GLN A 127 -6.79 -8.37 -9.95
CA GLN A 127 -7.63 -8.54 -11.14
C GLN A 127 -6.90 -9.27 -12.28
N ALA A 128 -5.62 -8.96 -12.52
CA ALA A 128 -4.82 -9.63 -13.52
C ALA A 128 -4.53 -11.10 -13.15
N TYR A 129 -4.34 -11.38 -11.86
CA TYR A 129 -4.19 -12.73 -11.35
C TYR A 129 -5.47 -13.55 -11.59
N VAL A 130 -6.63 -13.03 -11.18
CA VAL A 130 -7.94 -13.69 -11.37
C VAL A 130 -8.24 -13.87 -12.86
N ALA A 131 -7.95 -12.88 -13.70
CA ALA A 131 -8.13 -12.99 -15.14
C ALA A 131 -7.27 -14.13 -15.74
N ALA A 132 -6.05 -14.32 -15.25
CA ALA A 132 -5.16 -15.38 -15.71
C ALA A 132 -5.49 -16.77 -15.17
N THR A 133 -6.09 -16.88 -13.97
CA THR A 133 -6.52 -18.17 -13.36
C THR A 133 -7.89 -18.61 -13.82
N ASP A 134 -8.85 -17.70 -13.82
CA ASP A 134 -10.27 -18.02 -13.95
C ASP A 134 -10.84 -17.63 -15.32
N GLY A 135 -9.98 -17.03 -16.20
CA GLY A 135 -10.39 -16.61 -17.53
C GLY A 135 -11.34 -15.38 -17.55
N VAL A 136 -11.48 -14.70 -16.42
CA VAL A 136 -12.32 -13.50 -16.31
C VAL A 136 -11.64 -12.33 -17.01
N ARG A 137 -12.44 -11.48 -17.66
CA ARG A 137 -11.90 -10.30 -18.33
C ARG A 137 -11.37 -9.29 -17.31
N LEU A 138 -10.11 -8.87 -17.49
CA LEU A 138 -9.53 -7.77 -16.73
C LEU A 138 -10.36 -6.49 -16.95
N ARG A 139 -10.80 -5.88 -15.86
CA ARG A 139 -11.54 -4.63 -15.86
C ARG A 139 -10.95 -3.68 -14.83
N VAL A 140 -10.41 -2.58 -15.31
CA VAL A 140 -9.82 -1.54 -14.47
C VAL A 140 -10.52 -0.22 -14.78
N PRO A 141 -11.42 0.27 -13.90
CA PRO A 141 -12.08 1.55 -14.08
C PRO A 141 -11.04 2.69 -14.04
N PRO A 142 -11.33 3.86 -14.63
CA PRO A 142 -10.49 5.04 -14.45
C PRO A 142 -10.39 5.43 -12.97
N ALA A 143 -9.30 6.10 -12.57
CA ALA A 143 -9.21 6.63 -11.21
C ALA A 143 -10.28 7.68 -10.98
N ARG A 144 -10.94 7.62 -9.83
CA ARG A 144 -11.97 8.59 -9.43
C ARG A 144 -11.34 9.66 -8.53
N GLU A 145 -11.63 10.91 -8.86
CA GLU A 145 -11.20 12.04 -8.06
C GLU A 145 -11.91 12.02 -6.69
N GLY A 146 -11.19 12.41 -5.65
CA GLY A 146 -11.71 12.47 -4.28
C GLY A 146 -11.82 11.12 -3.56
N TYR A 147 -11.58 9.99 -4.24
CA TYR A 147 -11.58 8.69 -3.56
C TYR A 147 -10.36 8.53 -2.65
N THR A 148 -10.61 8.00 -1.46
CA THR A 148 -9.57 7.59 -0.50
C THR A 148 -8.82 6.34 -0.97
N MET A 149 -7.81 5.94 -0.21
CA MET A 149 -7.09 4.69 -0.43
C MET A 149 -8.04 3.49 -0.43
N ALA A 150 -8.87 3.37 0.62
CA ALA A 150 -9.82 2.27 0.78
C ALA A 150 -10.87 2.25 -0.34
N GLU A 151 -11.48 3.39 -0.65
CA GLU A 151 -12.46 3.51 -1.73
C GLU A 151 -11.86 3.16 -3.09
N THR A 152 -10.62 3.57 -3.35
CA THR A 152 -9.93 3.23 -4.60
C THR A 152 -9.69 1.72 -4.74
N VAL A 153 -9.33 1.03 -3.65
CA VAL A 153 -9.18 -0.43 -3.65
C VAL A 153 -10.51 -1.11 -3.96
N LEU A 154 -11.57 -0.70 -3.27
CA LEU A 154 -12.91 -1.28 -3.43
C LEU A 154 -13.48 -1.02 -4.84
N ASP A 155 -13.29 0.19 -5.37
CA ASP A 155 -13.75 0.55 -6.73
C ASP A 155 -13.15 -0.37 -7.80
N VAL A 156 -11.85 -0.68 -7.71
CA VAL A 156 -11.20 -1.58 -8.68
C VAL A 156 -11.60 -3.04 -8.44
N LEU A 157 -11.73 -3.49 -7.19
CA LEU A 157 -12.04 -4.88 -6.88
C LEU A 157 -13.51 -5.24 -7.13
N ARG A 158 -14.44 -4.34 -6.80
CA ARG A 158 -15.89 -4.57 -6.91
C ARG A 158 -16.46 -4.13 -8.26
N GLY A 159 -15.84 -3.13 -8.91
CA GLY A 159 -16.32 -2.63 -10.19
C GLY A 159 -17.78 -2.14 -10.12
N ASP A 160 -18.65 -2.72 -10.96
CA ASP A 160 -20.07 -2.33 -11.05
C ASP A 160 -20.91 -2.73 -9.83
N GLU A 161 -20.43 -3.65 -9.00
CA GLU A 161 -21.14 -4.03 -7.77
C GLU A 161 -21.14 -2.90 -6.74
N GLY A 162 -20.16 -1.98 -6.84
CA GLY A 162 -20.00 -0.88 -5.92
C GLY A 162 -19.61 -1.32 -4.51
N PHE A 163 -19.64 -0.37 -3.59
CA PHE A 163 -19.36 -0.60 -2.17
C PHE A 163 -20.13 0.41 -1.32
N SER A 164 -20.38 0.05 -0.07
CA SER A 164 -21.00 0.96 0.91
C SER A 164 -19.94 1.82 1.63
N ARG A 165 -20.40 2.89 2.30
CA ARG A 165 -19.55 3.69 3.17
C ARG A 165 -18.94 2.85 4.30
N GLU A 166 -19.73 1.97 4.90
CA GLU A 166 -19.30 1.10 5.98
C GLU A 166 -18.20 0.15 5.53
N GLU A 167 -18.28 -0.40 4.33
CA GLU A 167 -17.21 -1.24 3.75
C GLU A 167 -15.92 -0.43 3.56
N ALA A 168 -16.02 0.80 3.06
CA ALA A 168 -14.87 1.68 2.90
C ALA A 168 -14.23 2.04 4.24
N MET A 169 -15.04 2.39 5.25
CA MET A 169 -14.56 2.69 6.61
C MET A 169 -13.92 1.45 7.27
N MET A 170 -14.49 0.28 7.08
CA MET A 170 -13.91 -0.97 7.60
C MET A 170 -12.55 -1.25 6.97
N LEU A 171 -12.43 -1.13 5.66
CA LEU A 171 -11.17 -1.31 4.96
C LEU A 171 -10.14 -0.25 5.36
N ASP A 172 -10.55 0.99 5.56
CA ASP A 172 -9.69 2.06 6.04
C ASP A 172 -9.07 1.74 7.40
N VAL A 173 -9.89 1.32 8.37
CA VAL A 173 -9.40 0.86 9.69
C VAL A 173 -8.44 -0.32 9.54
N MET A 174 -8.72 -1.29 8.67
CA MET A 174 -7.80 -2.40 8.40
C MET A 174 -6.47 -1.89 7.86
N LEU A 175 -6.48 -0.94 6.94
CA LEU A 175 -5.26 -0.33 6.41
C LEU A 175 -4.47 0.43 7.49
N MET A 176 -5.15 1.18 8.37
CA MET A 176 -4.52 1.84 9.51
C MET A 176 -3.81 0.83 10.43
N LEU A 177 -4.49 -0.27 10.79
CA LEU A 177 -3.96 -1.30 11.67
C LEU A 177 -2.75 -2.05 11.08
N HIS A 178 -2.62 -2.08 9.76
CA HIS A 178 -1.55 -2.79 9.04
C HIS A 178 -0.46 -1.87 8.51
N ALA A 179 -0.53 -0.55 8.77
CA ALA A 179 0.41 0.40 8.20
C ALA A 179 1.84 0.26 8.77
N GLU A 180 1.98 -0.12 10.04
CA GLU A 180 3.27 -0.27 10.71
C GLU A 180 3.16 -1.28 11.87
N HIS A 181 4.16 -2.09 12.09
CA HIS A 181 4.28 -2.95 13.28
C HIS A 181 5.73 -3.11 13.76
N GLY A 182 6.58 -2.14 13.44
CA GLY A 182 7.99 -2.11 13.79
C GLY A 182 8.92 -2.65 12.68
N GLY A 183 10.17 -2.16 12.71
CA GLY A 183 11.17 -2.46 11.70
C GLY A 183 11.77 -3.86 11.76
N GLY A 184 11.33 -4.71 12.68
CA GLY A 184 11.88 -6.04 12.91
C GLY A 184 11.38 -7.14 11.97
N ASN A 185 10.48 -6.81 11.03
CA ASN A 185 10.00 -7.80 10.08
C ASN A 185 10.94 -7.96 8.87
N ASN A 186 10.83 -9.12 8.22
CA ASN A 186 11.70 -9.49 7.09
C ASN A 186 11.59 -8.55 5.89
N SER A 187 10.41 -8.02 5.60
CA SER A 187 10.20 -7.11 4.46
C SER A 187 10.87 -5.76 4.71
N SER A 188 10.71 -5.17 5.90
CA SER A 188 11.39 -3.95 6.28
C SER A 188 12.91 -4.11 6.30
N PHE A 189 13.40 -5.27 6.78
CA PHE A 189 14.82 -5.60 6.75
C PHE A 189 15.34 -5.70 5.31
N THR A 190 14.63 -6.43 4.43
CA THR A 190 14.98 -6.58 3.02
C THR A 190 15.00 -5.23 2.32
N CYS A 191 13.99 -4.40 2.53
CA CYS A 191 13.93 -3.04 1.97
C CYS A 191 15.14 -2.20 2.40
N ARG A 192 15.47 -2.21 3.69
CA ARG A 192 16.63 -1.46 4.24
C ARG A 192 17.97 -1.97 3.71
N VAL A 193 18.12 -3.28 3.58
CA VAL A 193 19.35 -3.87 3.02
C VAL A 193 19.51 -3.46 1.57
N LEU A 194 18.45 -3.53 0.78
CA LEU A 194 18.52 -3.20 -0.64
C LEU A 194 18.77 -1.69 -0.83
N SER A 195 18.00 -0.84 -0.16
CA SER A 195 18.18 0.62 -0.26
C SER A 195 19.54 1.10 0.21
N SER A 196 20.20 0.38 1.16
CA SER A 196 21.55 0.73 1.61
C SER A 196 22.63 0.57 0.54
N SER A 197 22.34 -0.12 -0.54
CA SER A 197 23.23 -0.21 -1.71
C SER A 197 23.14 1.00 -2.65
N GLY A 198 22.18 1.91 -2.41
CA GLY A 198 21.91 3.04 -3.30
C GLY A 198 21.08 2.68 -4.53
N THR A 199 20.36 1.53 -4.51
CA THR A 199 19.43 1.18 -5.57
C THR A 199 18.14 1.99 -5.48
N ASP A 200 17.38 1.98 -6.59
CA ASP A 200 16.09 2.65 -6.70
C ASP A 200 15.01 2.12 -5.72
N ALA A 201 14.03 2.96 -5.40
CA ALA A 201 12.95 2.61 -4.47
C ALA A 201 12.05 1.48 -5.01
N TYR A 202 11.81 1.40 -6.31
CA TYR A 202 10.93 0.36 -6.91
C TYR A 202 11.52 -1.03 -6.71
N SER A 203 12.83 -1.19 -6.91
CA SER A 203 13.58 -2.43 -6.64
C SER A 203 13.51 -2.80 -5.16
N ALA A 204 13.70 -1.84 -4.25
CA ALA A 204 13.66 -2.07 -2.81
C ALA A 204 12.26 -2.52 -2.35
N TYR A 205 11.20 -1.86 -2.81
CA TYR A 205 9.82 -2.25 -2.50
C TYR A 205 9.42 -3.59 -3.14
N ALA A 206 9.81 -3.83 -4.38
CA ALA A 206 9.56 -5.12 -5.03
C ALA A 206 10.24 -6.28 -4.28
N ALA A 207 11.45 -6.09 -3.78
CA ALA A 207 12.15 -7.08 -2.95
C ALA A 207 11.44 -7.31 -1.61
N ALA A 208 10.93 -6.25 -0.96
CA ALA A 208 10.14 -6.36 0.26
C ALA A 208 8.86 -7.17 0.06
N ILE A 209 8.16 -6.99 -1.08
CA ILE A 209 6.99 -7.80 -1.45
C ILE A 209 7.40 -9.26 -1.68
N GLY A 210 8.53 -9.50 -2.34
CA GLY A 210 9.10 -10.85 -2.50
C GLY A 210 9.39 -11.53 -1.18
N SER A 211 9.91 -10.81 -0.20
CA SER A 211 10.11 -11.28 1.17
C SER A 211 8.78 -11.61 1.85
N LEU A 212 7.77 -10.75 1.69
CA LEU A 212 6.44 -10.95 2.28
C LEU A 212 5.76 -12.23 1.78
N LYS A 213 6.03 -12.65 0.54
CA LYS A 213 5.52 -13.91 -0.01
C LYS A 213 5.95 -15.15 0.78
N GLY A 214 7.09 -15.08 1.49
CA GLY A 214 7.68 -16.22 2.15
C GLY A 214 6.77 -16.88 3.20
N PRO A 215 6.71 -18.23 3.27
CA PRO A 215 5.81 -18.95 4.18
C PRO A 215 6.14 -18.74 5.67
N ARG A 216 7.32 -18.21 5.97
CA ARG A 216 7.76 -17.86 7.33
C ARG A 216 7.53 -16.38 7.67
N HIS A 217 6.88 -15.63 6.77
CA HIS A 217 6.54 -14.23 6.94
C HIS A 217 5.06 -14.00 6.62
N GLY A 218 4.69 -13.33 5.54
CA GLY A 218 3.29 -13.05 5.18
C GLY A 218 2.46 -14.29 4.82
N GLY A 219 3.09 -15.38 4.44
CA GLY A 219 2.41 -16.66 4.21
C GLY A 219 1.69 -17.26 5.44
N ALA A 220 1.87 -16.68 6.63
CA ALA A 220 1.09 -17.05 7.82
C ALA A 220 -0.40 -16.68 7.65
N ASN A 221 -0.71 -15.54 7.03
CA ASN A 221 -2.10 -15.12 6.78
C ASN A 221 -2.85 -16.08 5.84
N TYR A 222 -2.16 -16.69 4.88
CA TYR A 222 -2.77 -17.66 3.97
C TYR A 222 -3.22 -18.95 4.70
N LYS A 223 -2.64 -19.25 5.85
CA LYS A 223 -3.00 -20.43 6.65
C LYS A 223 -4.08 -20.13 7.68
N ALA A 224 -4.36 -18.85 7.95
CA ALA A 224 -5.35 -18.42 8.93
C ALA A 224 -6.75 -18.19 8.32
N GLY A 225 -6.87 -18.12 7.00
CA GLY A 225 -8.12 -18.10 6.24
C GLY A 225 -8.40 -19.47 5.65
#